data_1191a70b6128c1a7b1a9d856259589ef
#
_entry.id   1191a70b6128c1a7b1a9d856259589ef
#
_cell.length_a   1.000
_cell.length_b   1.000
_cell.length_c   1.000
_cell.angle_alpha   90.00
_cell.angle_beta   90.00
_cell.angle_gamma   90.00
#
_symmetry.space_group_name_H-M   'P 1'
#
loop_
_entity.id
_entity.type
_entity.pdbx_description
1 polymer ?
#
loop_
_entity_poly.entity_id
_entity_poly.type
_entity_poly.pdbx_seq_one_letter_code
_entity_poly.pdbx_strand_id
1 'polypeptide(L)'
;MMFSLNVYPEVQFLIDKDDFLIGRKIDLVNGYIENQDVISKIHARIIRVGNNFFIKDEESLNGTYLNDKKINEYDVRPLKIGDIVKLANIEFKIK
;
A
#
# COMPACT_ATOMS: atom_id res chain seq x y z
N MET A 1 -9.51 5.22 -6.13
CA MET A 1 -8.17 4.62 -6.30
C MET A 1 -8.17 3.19 -5.79
N MET A 2 -7.54 2.31 -6.50
CA MET A 2 -7.60 0.88 -6.21
C MET A 2 -6.20 0.27 -6.28
N PHE A 3 -5.86 -0.57 -5.30
CA PHE A 3 -4.67 -1.41 -5.33
C PHE A 3 -5.04 -2.74 -5.98
N SER A 4 -4.37 -3.08 -7.06
CA SER A 4 -4.59 -4.34 -7.78
C SER A 4 -3.30 -5.14 -7.79
N LEU A 5 -3.34 -6.38 -7.30
CA LEU A 5 -2.17 -7.26 -7.29
C LEU A 5 -1.73 -7.52 -8.73
N ASN A 6 -0.45 -7.27 -9.03
CA ASN A 6 0.02 -7.23 -10.41
C ASN A 6 -0.05 -8.61 -11.10
N VAL A 7 0.25 -9.67 -10.36
CA VAL A 7 0.22 -11.05 -10.89
C VAL A 7 -1.20 -11.59 -10.94
N TYR A 8 -2.05 -11.19 -9.99
CA TYR A 8 -3.45 -11.62 -9.93
C TYR A 8 -4.35 -10.38 -9.84
N PRO A 9 -4.68 -9.75 -10.99
CA PRO A 9 -5.42 -8.47 -11.00
C PRO A 9 -6.81 -8.54 -10.36
N GLU A 10 -7.38 -9.73 -10.22
CA GLU A 10 -8.65 -9.92 -9.52
C GLU A 10 -8.53 -9.74 -7.99
N VAL A 11 -7.31 -9.80 -7.46
CA VAL A 11 -7.04 -9.50 -6.05
C VAL A 11 -6.81 -8.00 -5.93
N GLN A 12 -7.81 -7.28 -5.46
CA GLN A 12 -7.74 -5.82 -5.39
C GLN A 12 -8.59 -5.28 -4.24
N PHE A 13 -8.25 -4.08 -3.79
CA PHE A 13 -9.07 -3.38 -2.79
C PHE A 13 -9.13 -1.89 -3.11
N LEU A 14 -10.28 -1.30 -2.80
CA LEU A 14 -10.58 0.11 -3.03
C LEU A 14 -10.12 0.94 -1.83
N ILE A 15 -9.46 2.06 -2.10
CA ILE A 15 -9.12 3.04 -1.07
C ILE A 15 -10.34 3.95 -0.87
N ASP A 16 -11.13 3.65 0.14
CA ASP A 16 -12.43 4.27 0.38
C ASP A 16 -12.49 5.14 1.64
N LYS A 17 -11.34 5.41 2.25
CA LYS A 17 -11.23 6.25 3.46
C LYS A 17 -10.08 7.23 3.31
N ASP A 18 -10.14 8.32 4.08
CA ASP A 18 -9.07 9.34 4.08
C ASP A 18 -7.79 8.86 4.76
N ASP A 19 -7.90 7.87 5.63
CA ASP A 19 -6.79 7.23 6.32
C ASP A 19 -6.99 5.72 6.19
N PHE A 20 -6.13 5.08 5.40
CA PHE A 20 -6.32 3.70 4.98
C PHE A 20 -5.05 2.89 5.25
N LEU A 21 -5.13 1.97 6.21
CA LEU A 21 -4.01 1.10 6.57
C LEU A 21 -4.03 -0.19 5.75
N ILE A 22 -2.86 -0.62 5.32
CA ILE A 22 -2.66 -1.84 4.52
C ILE A 22 -1.70 -2.77 5.25
N GLY A 23 -2.04 -4.05 5.33
CA GLY A 23 -1.19 -5.04 5.97
C GLY A 23 -1.81 -6.43 5.97
N ARG A 24 -1.19 -7.35 6.75
CA ARG A 24 -1.64 -8.75 6.80
C ARG A 24 -2.44 -9.11 8.05
N LYS A 25 -2.68 -8.18 8.96
CA LYS A 25 -3.48 -8.41 10.16
C LYS A 25 -4.89 -7.85 9.95
N ILE A 26 -5.83 -8.73 9.64
CA ILE A 26 -7.17 -8.34 9.18
C ILE A 26 -7.92 -7.41 10.14
N ASP A 27 -7.74 -7.55 11.43
CA ASP A 27 -8.40 -6.74 12.45
C ASP A 27 -7.72 -5.38 12.71
N LEU A 28 -6.56 -5.12 12.08
CA LEU A 28 -5.81 -3.88 12.27
C LEU A 28 -5.79 -2.99 11.03
N VAL A 29 -6.22 -3.49 9.88
CA VAL A 29 -6.05 -2.78 8.60
C VAL A 29 -7.36 -2.66 7.85
N ASN A 30 -7.39 -1.71 6.91
CA ASN A 30 -8.51 -1.50 6.00
C ASN A 30 -8.34 -2.33 4.72
N GLY A 31 -7.10 -2.41 4.21
CA GLY A 31 -6.72 -3.24 3.08
C GLY A 31 -5.97 -4.47 3.55
N TYR A 32 -6.65 -5.61 3.57
CA TYR A 32 -6.10 -6.86 4.07
C TYR A 32 -5.44 -7.65 2.94
N ILE A 33 -4.18 -8.07 3.17
CA ILE A 33 -3.43 -8.90 2.24
C ILE A 33 -3.20 -10.26 2.90
N GLU A 34 -3.82 -11.28 2.34
CA GLU A 34 -3.84 -12.63 2.89
C GLU A 34 -2.58 -13.41 2.51
N ASN A 35 -2.11 -14.25 3.43
CA ASN A 35 -1.08 -15.28 3.18
C ASN A 35 0.25 -14.77 2.64
N GLN A 36 0.67 -13.55 3.03
CA GLN A 36 1.94 -12.96 2.60
C GLN A 36 2.78 -12.61 3.82
N ASP A 37 3.62 -13.55 4.26
CA ASP A 37 4.43 -13.41 5.47
C ASP A 37 5.45 -12.26 5.39
N VAL A 38 5.84 -11.86 4.17
CA VAL A 38 6.78 -10.75 3.94
C VAL A 38 6.15 -9.39 4.22
N ILE A 39 4.82 -9.33 4.27
CA ILE A 39 4.08 -8.09 4.56
C ILE A 39 3.89 -7.99 6.07
N SER A 40 4.19 -6.83 6.63
CA SER A 40 4.01 -6.56 8.05
C SER A 40 2.53 -6.50 8.43
N LYS A 41 2.22 -6.71 9.69
CA LYS A 41 0.84 -6.66 10.21
C LYS A 41 0.15 -5.36 9.82
N ILE A 42 0.84 -4.23 10.03
CA ILE A 42 0.51 -2.92 9.48
C ILE A 42 1.74 -2.50 8.67
N HIS A 43 1.60 -2.41 7.35
CA HIS A 43 2.74 -2.24 6.45
C HIS A 43 2.87 -0.82 5.90
N ALA A 44 1.77 -0.28 5.41
CA ALA A 44 1.75 1.03 4.76
C ALA A 44 0.44 1.75 5.09
N ARG A 45 0.46 3.06 4.88
CA ARG A 45 -0.70 3.92 5.08
C ARG A 45 -0.93 4.75 3.83
N ILE A 46 -2.17 4.81 3.38
CA ILE A 46 -2.60 5.73 2.33
C ILE A 46 -3.35 6.86 3.00
N ILE A 47 -3.01 8.09 2.64
CA ILE A 47 -3.64 9.29 3.14
C ILE A 47 -4.29 10.00 1.96
N ARG A 48 -5.57 10.36 2.09
CA ARG A 48 -6.29 11.12 1.09
C ARG A 48 -6.62 12.51 1.63
N VAL A 49 -6.24 13.54 0.87
CA VAL A 49 -6.56 14.93 1.17
C VAL A 49 -7.24 15.50 -0.07
N GLY A 50 -8.54 15.71 -0.02
CA GLY A 50 -9.33 16.09 -1.18
C GLY A 50 -9.27 15.02 -2.26
N ASN A 51 -8.76 15.38 -3.43
CA ASN A 51 -8.58 14.45 -4.56
C ASN A 51 -7.14 13.91 -4.67
N ASN A 52 -6.29 14.21 -3.68
CA ASN A 52 -4.89 13.81 -3.70
C ASN A 52 -4.64 12.64 -2.75
N PHE A 53 -3.85 11.68 -3.23
CA PHE A 53 -3.49 10.50 -2.45
C PHE A 53 -1.98 10.52 -2.19
N PHE A 54 -1.62 10.04 -0.99
CA PHE A 54 -0.23 9.94 -0.55
C PHE A 54 -0.02 8.59 0.10
N ILE A 55 1.22 8.11 0.04
CA ILE A 55 1.61 6.84 0.66
C ILE A 55 2.79 7.04 1.60
N LYS A 56 2.76 6.34 2.74
CA LYS A 56 3.90 6.26 3.65
C LYS A 56 4.07 4.83 4.15
N ASP A 57 5.30 4.49 4.51
CA ASP A 57 5.62 3.22 5.15
C ASP A 57 5.30 3.32 6.66
N GLU A 58 4.71 2.27 7.22
CA GLU A 58 4.36 2.19 8.66
C GLU A 58 5.40 1.34 9.42
N GLU A 59 6.68 1.70 9.28
CA GLU A 59 7.79 0.98 9.93
C GLU A 59 7.77 -0.51 9.59
N SER A 60 7.51 -0.83 8.32
CA SER A 60 7.47 -2.21 7.87
C SER A 60 8.83 -2.87 7.95
N LEU A 61 8.84 -4.18 8.15
CA LEU A 61 10.07 -4.95 8.23
C LEU A 61 10.81 -4.98 6.90
N ASN A 62 10.09 -5.12 5.79
CA ASN A 62 10.70 -5.35 4.47
C ASN A 62 10.56 -4.18 3.50
N GLY A 63 9.99 -3.05 3.95
CA GLY A 63 9.94 -1.82 3.19
C GLY A 63 8.74 -1.67 2.27
N THR A 64 8.49 -0.41 1.92
CA THR A 64 7.48 0.01 0.94
C THR A 64 8.22 0.77 -0.17
N TYR A 65 7.91 0.45 -1.42
CA TYR A 65 8.58 1.03 -2.59
C TYR A 65 7.55 1.63 -3.53
N LEU A 66 7.84 2.81 -4.03
CA LEU A 66 7.01 3.50 -5.03
C LEU A 66 7.84 3.63 -6.32
N ASN A 67 7.39 2.97 -7.38
CA ASN A 67 8.09 2.95 -8.67
C ASN A 67 9.58 2.60 -8.50
N ASP A 68 9.85 1.51 -7.74
CA ASP A 68 11.16 0.96 -7.43
C ASP A 68 12.03 1.82 -6.52
N LYS A 69 11.48 2.89 -5.93
CA LYS A 69 12.20 3.72 -4.98
C LYS A 69 11.66 3.49 -3.57
N LYS A 70 12.53 3.13 -2.65
CA LYS A 70 12.14 2.92 -1.25
C LYS A 70 11.64 4.21 -0.63
N ILE A 71 10.51 4.13 0.07
CA ILE A 71 9.99 5.23 0.86
C ILE A 71 10.70 5.18 2.21
N ASN A 72 11.47 6.23 2.53
CA ASN A 72 12.19 6.29 3.79
C ASN A 72 11.25 6.56 4.95
N GLU A 73 11.70 6.24 6.15
CA GLU A 73 10.97 6.53 7.38
C GLU A 73 10.59 8.01 7.44
N TYR A 74 9.34 8.30 7.81
CA TYR A 74 8.74 9.65 7.87
C TYR A 74 8.49 10.32 6.53
N ASP A 75 8.89 9.73 5.41
CA ASP A 75 8.57 10.28 4.10
C ASP A 75 7.13 9.99 3.73
N VAL A 76 6.50 10.98 3.11
CA VAL A 76 5.16 10.86 2.52
C VAL A 76 5.30 11.18 1.04
N ARG A 77 4.87 10.26 0.17
CA ARG A 77 5.01 10.41 -1.28
C ARG A 77 3.67 10.51 -1.96
N PRO A 78 3.51 11.40 -2.96
CA PRO A 78 2.31 11.42 -3.79
C PRO A 78 2.09 10.09 -4.49
N LEU A 79 0.84 9.64 -4.53
CA LEU A 79 0.44 8.39 -5.17
C LEU A 79 -0.54 8.70 -6.29
N LYS A 80 -0.30 8.15 -7.49
CA LYS A 80 -1.09 8.43 -8.68
C LYS A 80 -1.51 7.13 -9.37
N ILE A 81 -2.61 7.21 -10.10
CA ILE A 81 -3.05 6.11 -10.96
C ILE A 81 -1.93 5.79 -11.96
N GLY A 82 -1.63 4.50 -12.11
CA GLY A 82 -0.52 4.03 -12.95
C GLY A 82 0.75 3.72 -12.18
N ASP A 83 0.88 4.21 -10.95
CA ASP A 83 2.05 3.91 -10.12
C ASP A 83 2.12 2.42 -9.76
N ILE A 84 3.34 1.95 -9.52
CA ILE A 84 3.62 0.61 -9.01
C ILE A 84 4.06 0.74 -7.56
N VAL A 85 3.35 0.08 -6.67
CA VAL A 85 3.67 0.01 -5.24
C VAL A 85 4.12 -1.40 -4.91
N LYS A 86 5.28 -1.53 -4.27
CA LYS A 86 5.72 -2.82 -3.69
C LYS A 86 5.65 -2.74 -2.19
N LEU A 87 4.96 -3.71 -1.60
CA LEU A 87 5.00 -3.96 -0.17
C LEU A 87 5.91 -5.16 0.03
N ALA A 88 7.12 -4.95 0.53
CA ALA A 88 8.20 -5.93 0.44
C ALA A 88 8.46 -6.24 -1.04
N ASN A 89 8.25 -7.49 -1.49
CA ASN A 89 8.37 -7.87 -2.89
C ASN A 89 7.01 -8.11 -3.58
N ILE A 90 5.92 -7.76 -2.92
CA ILE A 90 4.57 -7.95 -3.46
C ILE A 90 4.17 -6.68 -4.21
N GLU A 91 3.96 -6.82 -5.50
CA GLU A 91 3.74 -5.69 -6.40
C GLU A 91 2.27 -5.45 -6.69
N PHE A 92 1.85 -4.19 -6.53
CA PHE A 92 0.49 -3.73 -6.84
C PHE A 92 0.55 -2.64 -7.89
N LYS A 93 -0.39 -2.65 -8.80
CA LYS A 93 -0.63 -1.53 -9.72
C LYS A 93 -1.77 -0.67 -9.18
N ILE A 94 -1.58 0.64 -9.24
CA ILE A 94 -2.58 1.60 -8.78
C ILE A 94 -3.51 1.95 -9.95
N LYS A 95 -4.80 1.70 -9.73
CA LYS A 95 -5.85 1.92 -10.74
C LYS A 95 -6.92 2.88 -10.27
#